data_e9431aa416ddb171babfc6a01e0e266b
#
_entry.id   e9431aa416ddb171babfc6a01e0e266b
#
_cell.length_a   1.000
_cell.length_b   1.000
_cell.length_c   1.000
_cell.angle_alpha   90.00
_cell.angle_beta   90.00
_cell.angle_gamma   90.00
#
_symmetry.space_group_name_H-M   'P 1'
#
loop_
_entity.id
_entity.type
_entity.pdbx_description
1 polymer ?
#
loop_
_entity_poly.entity_id
_entity_poly.type
_entity_poly.pdbx_seq_one_letter_code
_entity_poly.pdbx_strand_id
1 'polypeptide(L)'
;MHWFIKVAFHNYANFQGRARRKEYWMFILFYMLLSIVVGIVDAAILEVDPEDPEAVPVVLTLLVLLLLAPSFAVGARRMHDIGYSGWVQLIGIIPLIGMAFPVLCCKDGDPLENKYGPSPKAIAPVSDAVNVKSDHSNGGNEALREAITE
;
A
#
# COMPACT_ATOMS: atom_id res chain seq x y z
N MET A 1 1.85 -0.19 -12.23
CA MET A 1 1.89 -1.66 -12.37
C MET A 1 2.83 -2.32 -11.36
N HIS A 2 4.01 -1.78 -11.09
CA HIS A 2 4.98 -2.31 -10.11
C HIS A 2 4.41 -2.58 -8.69
N TRP A 3 3.56 -1.69 -8.16
CA TRP A 3 2.97 -1.83 -6.82
C TRP A 3 2.00 -3.01 -6.72
N PHE A 4 1.20 -3.25 -7.76
CA PHE A 4 0.30 -4.40 -7.80
C PHE A 4 1.08 -5.73 -7.83
N ILE A 5 2.09 -5.83 -8.72
CA ILE A 5 2.95 -7.01 -8.82
C ILE A 5 3.66 -7.30 -7.50
N LYS A 6 4.18 -6.24 -6.84
CA LYS A 6 4.82 -6.37 -5.54
C LYS A 6 3.88 -6.96 -4.48
N VAL A 7 2.63 -6.51 -4.43
CA VAL A 7 1.65 -7.01 -3.45
C VAL A 7 1.14 -8.38 -3.83
N ALA A 8 0.75 -8.58 -5.10
CA ALA A 8 0.11 -9.79 -5.56
C ALA A 8 1.05 -11.01 -5.68
N PHE A 9 2.37 -10.78 -5.86
CA PHE A 9 3.32 -11.88 -6.07
C PHE A 9 4.43 -11.93 -5.02
N HIS A 10 5.12 -10.81 -4.74
CA HIS A 10 6.24 -10.79 -3.78
C HIS A 10 5.79 -10.81 -2.32
N ASN A 11 4.64 -10.19 -2.03
CA ASN A 11 4.07 -10.10 -0.68
C ASN A 11 2.66 -10.71 -0.62
N TYR A 12 2.43 -11.80 -1.37
CA TYR A 12 1.12 -12.43 -1.53
C TYR A 12 0.40 -12.70 -0.19
N ALA A 13 1.09 -13.32 0.75
CA ALA A 13 0.58 -13.64 2.09
C ALA A 13 1.49 -13.05 3.18
N ASN A 14 2.17 -11.94 2.90
CA ASN A 14 3.02 -11.29 3.89
C ASN A 14 2.22 -10.27 4.69
N PHE A 15 1.86 -10.64 5.90
CA PHE A 15 1.13 -9.81 6.86
C PHE A 15 2.04 -8.94 7.73
N GLN A 16 3.37 -9.13 7.64
CA GLN A 16 4.35 -8.42 8.45
C GLN A 16 4.78 -7.10 7.80
N GLY A 17 5.29 -6.17 8.63
CA GLY A 17 5.76 -4.88 8.17
C GLY A 17 4.65 -3.87 7.95
N ARG A 18 4.95 -2.83 7.17
CA ARG A 18 4.10 -1.66 6.95
C ARG A 18 3.91 -1.40 5.46
N ALA A 19 2.73 -0.94 5.05
CA ALA A 19 2.41 -0.57 3.66
C ALA A 19 2.07 0.91 3.53
N ARG A 20 2.68 1.58 2.53
CA ARG A 20 2.36 2.98 2.19
C ARG A 20 0.93 3.11 1.66
N ARG A 21 0.32 4.30 1.81
CA ARG A 21 -0.98 4.61 1.18
C ARG A 21 -1.00 4.31 -0.32
N LYS A 22 0.07 4.71 -1.05
CA LYS A 22 0.19 4.42 -2.49
C LYS A 22 0.15 2.92 -2.81
N GLU A 23 0.82 2.09 -2.01
CA GLU A 23 0.85 0.64 -2.19
C GLU A 23 -0.56 0.05 -2.04
N TYR A 24 -1.28 0.43 -0.98
CA TYR A 24 -2.64 -0.02 -0.72
C TYR A 24 -3.63 0.44 -1.81
N TRP A 25 -3.70 1.75 -2.09
CA TRP A 25 -4.68 2.29 -3.04
C TRP A 25 -4.41 1.87 -4.48
N MET A 26 -3.16 1.75 -4.89
CA MET A 26 -2.80 1.22 -6.22
C MET A 26 -3.18 -0.25 -6.36
N PHE A 27 -3.00 -1.07 -5.31
CA PHE A 27 -3.46 -2.46 -5.32
C PHE A 27 -4.99 -2.53 -5.48
N ILE A 28 -5.75 -1.77 -4.68
CA ILE A 28 -7.22 -1.72 -4.77
C ILE A 28 -7.69 -1.27 -6.15
N LEU A 29 -7.08 -0.21 -6.72
CA LEU A 29 -7.41 0.28 -8.05
C LEU A 29 -7.23 -0.81 -9.12
N PHE A 30 -6.07 -1.45 -9.15
CA PHE A 30 -5.81 -2.53 -10.12
C PHE A 30 -6.71 -3.74 -9.89
N TYR A 31 -6.99 -4.09 -8.64
CA TYR A 31 -7.92 -5.16 -8.31
C TYR A 31 -9.33 -4.85 -8.86
N MET A 32 -9.84 -3.63 -8.66
CA MET A 32 -11.14 -3.19 -9.19
C MET A 32 -11.18 -3.23 -10.72
N LEU A 33 -10.16 -2.68 -11.39
CA LEU A 33 -10.09 -2.69 -12.85
C LEU A 33 -10.04 -4.13 -13.40
N LEU A 34 -9.24 -4.98 -12.79
CA LEU A 34 -9.13 -6.38 -13.18
C LEU A 34 -10.46 -7.12 -12.97
N SER A 35 -11.16 -6.87 -11.84
CA SER A 35 -12.46 -7.48 -11.56
C SER A 35 -13.52 -7.06 -12.57
N ILE A 36 -13.53 -5.79 -12.99
CA ILE A 36 -14.45 -5.30 -14.04
C ILE A 36 -14.16 -6.02 -15.37
N VAL A 37 -12.89 -6.09 -15.79
CA VAL A 37 -12.52 -6.77 -17.04
C VAL A 37 -12.93 -8.25 -17.02
N VAL A 38 -12.65 -8.94 -15.91
CA VAL A 38 -13.01 -10.36 -15.76
C VAL A 38 -14.52 -10.56 -15.73
N GLY A 39 -15.27 -9.67 -15.05
CA GLY A 39 -16.74 -9.73 -15.05
C GLY A 39 -17.35 -9.53 -16.45
N ILE A 40 -16.76 -8.64 -17.27
CA ILE A 40 -17.17 -8.48 -18.68
C ILE A 40 -16.86 -9.76 -19.48
N VAL A 41 -15.72 -10.40 -19.23
CA VAL A 41 -15.34 -11.65 -19.89
C VAL A 41 -16.30 -12.79 -19.50
N ASP A 42 -16.64 -12.92 -18.21
CA ASP A 42 -17.62 -13.90 -17.73
C ASP A 42 -18.97 -13.69 -18.42
N ALA A 43 -19.46 -12.45 -18.50
CA ALA A 43 -20.74 -12.14 -19.13
C ALA A 43 -20.71 -12.37 -20.68
N ALA A 44 -19.64 -11.95 -21.36
CA ALA A 44 -19.58 -11.95 -22.82
C ALA A 44 -19.16 -13.28 -23.44
N ILE A 45 -18.30 -14.05 -22.76
CA ILE A 45 -17.70 -15.29 -23.31
C ILE A 45 -18.34 -16.54 -22.70
N LEU A 46 -18.67 -16.50 -21.40
CA LEU A 46 -19.28 -17.62 -20.70
C LEU A 46 -20.79 -17.51 -20.64
N GLU A 47 -21.38 -16.48 -21.28
CA GLU A 47 -22.83 -16.23 -21.34
C GLU A 47 -23.48 -16.21 -19.95
N VAL A 48 -22.70 -15.79 -18.92
CA VAL A 48 -23.22 -15.65 -17.55
C VAL A 48 -24.13 -14.43 -17.51
N ASP A 49 -25.41 -14.66 -17.35
CA ASP A 49 -26.38 -13.57 -17.22
C ASP A 49 -26.23 -12.90 -15.86
N PRO A 50 -25.84 -11.61 -15.81
CA PRO A 50 -25.68 -10.88 -14.55
C PRO A 50 -27.02 -10.64 -13.81
N GLU A 51 -28.16 -10.80 -14.49
CA GLU A 51 -29.50 -10.66 -13.90
C GLU A 51 -30.05 -11.98 -13.33
N ASP A 52 -29.44 -13.12 -13.70
CA ASP A 52 -29.80 -14.42 -13.15
C ASP A 52 -29.16 -14.62 -11.76
N PRO A 53 -29.97 -14.71 -10.69
CA PRO A 53 -29.45 -14.88 -9.33
C PRO A 53 -28.75 -16.24 -9.09
N GLU A 54 -28.97 -17.22 -9.96
CA GLU A 54 -28.32 -18.54 -9.88
C GLU A 54 -27.03 -18.61 -10.74
N ALA A 55 -26.81 -17.64 -11.62
CA ALA A 55 -25.62 -17.59 -12.44
C ALA A 55 -24.37 -17.23 -11.60
N VAL A 56 -23.40 -18.12 -11.58
CA VAL A 56 -22.12 -17.91 -10.84
C VAL A 56 -21.02 -17.53 -11.82
N PRO A 57 -20.48 -16.30 -11.77
CA PRO A 57 -19.34 -15.91 -12.60
C PRO A 57 -18.07 -16.63 -12.11
N VAL A 58 -17.75 -17.75 -12.73
CA VAL A 58 -16.73 -18.70 -12.25
C VAL A 58 -15.34 -18.07 -12.25
N VAL A 59 -14.97 -17.38 -13.35
CA VAL A 59 -13.61 -16.79 -13.45
C VAL A 59 -13.45 -15.64 -12.47
N LEU A 60 -14.49 -14.80 -12.31
CA LEU A 60 -14.49 -13.72 -11.31
C LEU A 60 -14.40 -14.28 -9.89
N THR A 61 -15.14 -15.35 -9.59
CA THR A 61 -15.09 -16.00 -8.28
C THR A 61 -13.70 -16.54 -7.97
N LEU A 62 -13.06 -17.23 -8.93
CA LEU A 62 -11.70 -17.72 -8.79
C LEU A 62 -10.69 -16.58 -8.61
N LEU A 63 -10.85 -15.47 -9.34
CA LEU A 63 -10.01 -14.28 -9.18
C LEU A 63 -10.15 -13.69 -7.76
N VAL A 64 -11.38 -13.56 -7.26
CA VAL A 64 -11.64 -13.04 -5.90
C VAL A 64 -10.99 -13.94 -4.85
N LEU A 65 -11.13 -15.25 -4.96
CA LEU A 65 -10.51 -16.22 -4.04
C LEU A 65 -8.98 -16.15 -4.11
N LEU A 66 -8.42 -16.07 -5.32
CA LEU A 66 -6.97 -15.94 -5.52
C LEU A 66 -6.42 -14.66 -4.89
N LEU A 67 -7.10 -13.53 -5.05
CA LEU A 67 -6.63 -12.23 -4.54
C LEU A 67 -7.10 -11.93 -3.12
N LEU A 68 -7.83 -12.83 -2.48
CA LEU A 68 -8.29 -12.66 -1.10
C LEU A 68 -7.10 -12.51 -0.13
N ALA A 69 -6.14 -13.42 -0.19
CA ALA A 69 -4.97 -13.40 0.68
C ALA A 69 -4.13 -12.12 0.54
N PRO A 70 -3.71 -11.67 -0.67
CA PRO A 70 -2.97 -10.42 -0.80
C PRO A 70 -3.79 -9.18 -0.43
N SER A 71 -5.12 -9.20 -0.61
CA SER A 71 -6.00 -8.12 -0.17
C SER A 71 -5.98 -7.97 1.35
N PHE A 72 -6.10 -9.07 2.07
CA PHE A 72 -5.98 -9.06 3.53
C PHE A 72 -4.57 -8.71 4.00
N ALA A 73 -3.52 -9.19 3.32
CA ALA A 73 -2.14 -8.90 3.66
C ALA A 73 -1.80 -7.41 3.51
N VAL A 74 -2.20 -6.77 2.39
CA VAL A 74 -1.94 -5.34 2.20
C VAL A 74 -2.77 -4.47 3.15
N GLY A 75 -4.02 -4.88 3.44
CA GLY A 75 -4.88 -4.22 4.43
C GLY A 75 -4.28 -4.25 5.84
N ALA A 76 -3.81 -5.43 6.29
CA ALA A 76 -3.15 -5.59 7.58
C ALA A 76 -1.90 -4.72 7.68
N ARG A 77 -1.01 -4.74 6.67
CA ARG A 77 0.20 -3.90 6.62
C ARG A 77 -0.13 -2.41 6.59
N ARG A 78 -1.28 -2.05 6.02
CA ARG A 78 -1.77 -0.66 6.05
C ARG A 78 -2.22 -0.26 7.45
N MET A 79 -2.92 -1.13 8.18
CA MET A 79 -3.27 -0.89 9.59
C MET A 79 -2.01 -0.80 10.46
N HIS A 80 -1.02 -1.64 10.25
CA HIS A 80 0.27 -1.56 10.92
C HIS A 80 0.98 -0.22 10.70
N ASP A 81 0.85 0.37 9.51
CA ASP A 81 1.48 1.67 9.18
C ASP A 81 0.91 2.84 10.00
N ILE A 82 -0.34 2.74 10.45
CA ILE A 82 -0.99 3.73 11.32
C ILE A 82 -1.05 3.29 12.79
N GLY A 83 -0.26 2.27 13.18
CA GLY A 83 -0.11 1.79 14.56
C GLY A 83 -1.20 0.83 15.06
N TYR A 84 -2.20 0.51 14.23
CA TYR A 84 -3.27 -0.42 14.58
C TYR A 84 -2.90 -1.88 14.27
N SER A 85 -3.62 -2.79 14.92
CA SER A 85 -3.53 -4.23 14.58
C SER A 85 -4.17 -4.52 13.22
N GLY A 86 -3.59 -5.46 12.45
CA GLY A 86 -4.18 -5.93 11.20
C GLY A 86 -5.60 -6.51 11.34
N TRP A 87 -5.97 -6.99 12.52
CA TRP A 87 -7.31 -7.50 12.82
C TRP A 87 -8.42 -6.43 12.73
N VAL A 88 -8.05 -5.13 12.80
CA VAL A 88 -8.99 -4.01 12.65
C VAL A 88 -9.69 -4.05 11.27
N GLN A 89 -9.07 -4.64 10.24
CA GLN A 89 -9.72 -4.79 8.94
C GLN A 89 -10.99 -5.64 8.97
N LEU A 90 -11.16 -6.54 9.97
CA LEU A 90 -12.38 -7.32 10.13
C LEU A 90 -13.61 -6.46 10.48
N ILE A 91 -13.39 -5.24 10.96
CA ILE A 91 -14.45 -4.22 11.13
C ILE A 91 -15.14 -3.95 9.78
N GLY A 92 -14.41 -4.10 8.67
CA GLY A 92 -14.93 -3.97 7.31
C GLY A 92 -16.10 -4.92 6.98
N ILE A 93 -16.26 -6.01 7.73
CA ILE A 93 -17.36 -6.98 7.56
C ILE A 93 -18.68 -6.39 8.06
N ILE A 94 -18.64 -5.43 9.00
CA ILE A 94 -19.84 -4.81 9.57
C ILE A 94 -20.25 -3.64 8.65
N PRO A 95 -21.43 -3.66 7.98
CA PRO A 95 -21.77 -2.75 6.90
C PRO A 95 -21.59 -1.26 7.22
N LEU A 96 -22.13 -0.77 8.33
CA LEU A 96 -22.05 0.65 8.69
C LEU A 96 -20.67 1.03 9.25
N ILE A 97 -20.11 0.21 10.12
CA ILE A 97 -18.81 0.45 10.77
C ILE A 97 -17.68 0.20 9.78
N GLY A 98 -17.87 -0.74 8.84
CA GLY A 98 -16.92 -1.09 7.79
C GLY A 98 -16.55 0.08 6.87
N MET A 99 -17.45 1.05 6.70
CA MET A 99 -17.14 2.29 5.96
C MET A 99 -16.03 3.12 6.62
N ALA A 100 -15.75 2.93 7.90
CA ALA A 100 -14.61 3.56 8.57
C ALA A 100 -13.26 3.00 8.12
N PHE A 101 -13.20 1.76 7.65
CA PHE A 101 -11.94 1.13 7.24
C PHE A 101 -11.24 1.85 6.06
N PRO A 102 -11.89 2.18 4.93
CA PRO A 102 -11.28 3.01 3.89
C PRO A 102 -10.81 4.38 4.40
N VAL A 103 -11.56 5.01 5.32
CA VAL A 103 -11.19 6.29 5.92
C VAL A 103 -9.89 6.15 6.73
N LEU A 104 -9.76 5.09 7.52
CA LEU A 104 -8.51 4.76 8.23
C LEU A 104 -7.35 4.53 7.26
N CYS A 105 -7.60 3.88 6.12
CA CYS A 105 -6.60 3.69 5.08
C CYS A 105 -6.12 4.99 4.43
N CYS A 106 -6.91 6.06 4.48
CA CYS A 106 -6.52 7.40 4.02
C CYS A 106 -5.64 8.17 5.02
N LYS A 107 -5.66 7.81 6.32
CA LYS A 107 -4.87 8.47 7.35
C LYS A 107 -3.36 8.35 7.04
N ASP A 108 -2.55 9.36 7.38
CA ASP A 108 -1.09 9.24 7.27
C ASP A 108 -0.54 8.15 8.19
N GLY A 109 0.48 7.42 7.72
CA GLY A 109 1.22 6.46 8.54
C GLY A 109 2.11 7.17 9.54
N ASP A 110 2.48 6.45 10.62
CA ASP A 110 3.38 6.95 11.64
C ASP A 110 4.73 7.33 11.00
N PRO A 111 5.23 8.56 11.24
CA PRO A 111 6.49 9.02 10.67
C PRO A 111 7.70 8.28 11.27
N LEU A 112 7.59 7.84 12.51
CA LEU A 112 8.62 7.14 13.25
C LEU A 112 8.47 5.62 13.13
N GLU A 113 9.48 4.91 13.63
CA GLU A 113 9.39 3.47 13.84
C GLU A 113 8.30 3.14 14.86
N ASN A 114 7.52 2.09 14.58
CA ASN A 114 6.53 1.55 15.50
C ASN A 114 6.75 0.05 15.71
N LYS A 115 5.91 -0.59 16.52
CA LYS A 115 6.01 -2.03 16.83
C LYS A 115 5.99 -2.98 15.63
N TYR A 116 5.67 -2.48 14.43
CA TYR A 116 5.64 -3.24 13.17
C TYR A 116 6.84 -2.94 12.26
N GLY A 117 7.77 -2.09 12.71
CA GLY A 117 9.02 -1.77 12.03
C GLY A 117 9.15 -0.31 11.58
N PRO A 118 10.24 -0.01 10.87
CA PRO A 118 10.55 1.35 10.44
C PRO A 118 9.52 1.92 9.47
N SER A 119 9.40 3.25 9.45
CA SER A 119 8.50 3.93 8.52
C SER A 119 8.91 3.62 7.07
N PRO A 120 8.00 3.13 6.23
CA PRO A 120 8.32 2.89 4.83
C PRO A 120 8.61 4.19 4.04
N LYS A 121 8.31 5.37 4.63
CA LYS A 121 8.69 6.68 4.09
C LYS A 121 10.12 7.06 4.45
N ALA A 122 10.67 6.57 5.58
CA ALA A 122 12.03 6.85 6.02
C ALA A 122 13.11 6.11 5.20
N ILE A 123 12.73 5.13 4.37
CA ILE A 123 13.63 4.38 3.49
C ILE A 123 13.93 5.14 2.17
N ALA A 124 13.40 6.35 1.98
CA ALA A 124 13.97 7.27 0.98
C ALA A 124 15.38 7.66 1.48
N PRO A 125 16.45 7.49 0.64
CA PRO A 125 17.82 7.53 1.13
C PRO A 125 18.14 8.86 1.80
N VAL A 126 18.63 8.79 3.03
CA VAL A 126 19.26 9.88 3.78
C VAL A 126 20.55 10.39 3.06
N SER A 127 20.98 9.69 1.98
CA SER A 127 22.13 10.07 1.15
C SER A 127 22.04 11.50 0.60
N ASP A 128 20.83 11.96 0.23
CA ASP A 128 20.68 13.29 -0.37
C ASP A 128 20.65 14.41 0.68
N ALA A 129 20.19 14.11 1.91
CA ALA A 129 20.15 15.10 3.00
C ALA A 129 21.53 15.30 3.69
N VAL A 130 22.38 14.31 3.65
CA VAL A 130 23.76 14.39 4.22
C VAL A 130 24.65 15.20 3.27
N ASN A 131 24.47 15.07 1.95
CA ASN A 131 25.30 15.78 0.97
C ASN A 131 25.01 17.30 0.95
N VAL A 132 23.75 17.71 1.17
CA VAL A 132 23.39 19.15 1.23
C VAL A 132 23.95 19.83 2.50
N LYS A 133 24.10 19.08 3.62
CA LYS A 133 24.67 19.65 4.85
C LYS A 133 26.19 19.71 4.82
N SER A 134 26.89 18.85 4.07
CA SER A 134 28.35 18.88 3.95
C SER A 134 28.83 20.05 3.07
N ASP A 135 28.10 20.41 2.02
CA ASP A 135 28.45 21.55 1.16
C ASP A 135 28.33 22.91 1.88
N HIS A 136 27.34 23.06 2.77
CA HIS A 136 27.15 24.33 3.52
C HIS A 136 28.17 24.51 4.65
N SER A 137 28.74 23.41 5.18
CA SER A 137 29.76 23.50 6.25
C SER A 137 31.17 23.72 5.70
N ASN A 138 31.44 23.33 4.45
CA ASN A 138 32.78 23.45 3.85
C ASN A 138 33.03 24.89 3.35
N GLY A 139 32.01 25.55 2.76
CA GLY A 139 32.13 26.94 2.31
C GLY A 139 32.41 27.98 3.42
N GLY A 140 31.90 27.70 4.64
CA GLY A 140 32.11 28.58 5.79
C GLY A 140 33.53 28.48 6.38
N ASN A 141 34.15 27.31 6.27
CA ASN A 141 35.50 27.08 6.81
C ASN A 141 36.61 27.59 5.87
N GLU A 142 36.37 27.67 4.57
CA GLU A 142 37.31 28.25 3.61
C GLU A 142 37.37 29.80 3.74
N ALA A 143 36.20 30.44 3.87
CA ALA A 143 36.12 31.90 4.07
C ALA A 143 36.81 32.34 5.37
N LEU A 144 36.75 31.54 6.45
CA LEU A 144 37.43 31.81 7.70
C LEU A 144 38.98 31.59 7.61
N ARG A 145 39.43 30.69 6.76
CA ARG A 145 40.89 30.47 6.57
C ARG A 145 41.51 31.59 5.75
N GLU A 146 40.83 32.11 4.74
CA GLU A 146 41.32 33.28 3.96
C GLU A 146 41.43 34.55 4.81
N ALA A 147 40.45 34.77 5.72
CA ALA A 147 40.46 35.92 6.61
C ALA A 147 41.55 35.92 7.73
N ILE A 148 42.21 34.78 7.96
CA ILE A 148 43.30 34.64 8.98
C ILE A 148 44.68 34.77 8.34
N THR A 149 44.77 34.75 7.00
CA THR A 149 46.09 34.82 6.27
C THR A 149 46.40 36.19 5.71
N GLU A 150 45.53 37.20 5.90
CA GLU A 150 45.81 38.63 5.70
C GLU A 150 46.17 39.31 7.02
#